data_dc0614332b675dbddff23956f6407673
#
_entry.id   dc0614332b675dbddff23956f6407673
#
_cell.length_a   1.000
_cell.length_b   1.000
_cell.length_c   1.000
_cell.angle_alpha   90.00
_cell.angle_beta   90.00
_cell.angle_gamma   90.00
#
_symmetry.space_group_name_H-M   'P 1'
#
loop_
_entity.id
_entity.type
_entity.pdbx_description
1 polymer ?
#
loop_
_entity_poly.entity_id
_entity_poly.type
_entity_poly.pdbx_seq_one_letter_code
_entity_poly.pdbx_strand_id
1 'polypeptide(L)'
;PAEFNFLVRRARLKFGGFAFSSRLKYKIELGLSNRDISGANVYNRNTPRYILDAVVMWNFHKNFELWAGQTKLPGNIERVVSSANLQLIDRSLLNSKFNIDRDMGIQLRHKTKLGGKWFSREKFSISQGEGRNITEGNIGGLQYTSRLELLPFGEFSSKGDYFQGDLKREKSIKAMFGFTYDINKNAVKSRSNMGSYMTQSSGGLFETDIRTIFLDGVIKYNSFALTGEYANRAADQIEALEEDGRSKTGAVVVAGSAINLQGSYLLKGNLEMTLRYTNVDFKEITRLSDLKQITFGVSKYIMGHSLKVQADISFLNANGIKDNVLFRTGFDLHF
;
A
#
# COMPACT_ATOMS: atom_id res chain seq x y z
N PRO A 1 2.90 14.96 -28.42
CA PRO A 1 2.11 16.06 -27.89
C PRO A 1 2.07 15.99 -26.39
N ALA A 2 2.02 17.15 -25.71
CA ALA A 2 1.84 17.22 -24.26
C ALA A 2 0.36 17.03 -23.95
N GLU A 3 0.04 16.22 -22.96
CA GLU A 3 -1.31 16.02 -22.46
C GLU A 3 -1.48 16.74 -21.12
N PHE A 4 -2.59 17.42 -20.94
CA PHE A 4 -2.93 18.13 -19.71
C PHE A 4 -4.21 17.53 -19.12
N ASN A 5 -4.22 17.33 -17.80
CA ASN A 5 -5.39 16.82 -17.10
C ASN A 5 -5.57 17.52 -15.73
N PHE A 6 -6.78 17.96 -15.45
CA PHE A 6 -7.20 18.45 -14.15
C PHE A 6 -8.14 17.43 -13.52
N LEU A 7 -7.85 16.97 -12.31
CA LEU A 7 -8.67 15.97 -11.66
C LEU A 7 -8.71 16.12 -10.14
N VAL A 8 -9.82 15.71 -9.55
CA VAL A 8 -9.90 15.45 -8.11
C VAL A 8 -9.31 14.05 -7.86
N ARG A 9 -8.04 14.03 -7.46
CA ARG A 9 -7.29 12.80 -7.30
C ARG A 9 -7.86 11.89 -6.22
N ARG A 10 -8.29 12.48 -5.11
CA ARG A 10 -8.89 11.81 -3.96
C ARG A 10 -9.92 12.73 -3.31
N ALA A 11 -11.09 12.17 -3.06
CA ALA A 11 -12.12 12.78 -2.23
C ALA A 11 -12.60 11.70 -1.26
N ARG A 12 -12.44 11.91 0.05
CA ARG A 12 -12.72 10.87 1.03
C ARG A 12 -13.39 11.43 2.26
N LEU A 13 -14.40 10.70 2.73
CA LEU A 13 -15.03 10.93 4.02
C LEU A 13 -14.54 9.83 4.98
N LYS A 14 -14.10 10.26 6.16
CA LYS A 14 -13.62 9.35 7.22
C LYS A 14 -14.41 9.60 8.48
N PHE A 15 -14.98 8.54 9.01
CA PHE A 15 -15.66 8.51 10.28
C PHE A 15 -14.92 7.54 11.19
N GLY A 16 -14.62 7.95 12.40
CA GLY A 16 -13.98 7.10 13.38
C GLY A 16 -14.32 7.55 14.78
N GLY A 17 -14.38 6.59 15.68
CA GLY A 17 -14.74 6.83 17.06
C GLY A 17 -14.61 5.57 17.89
N PHE A 18 -15.30 5.57 19.03
CA PHE A 18 -15.42 4.41 19.90
C PHE A 18 -16.90 4.16 20.21
N ALA A 19 -17.23 2.88 20.50
CA ALA A 19 -18.56 2.45 20.90
C ALA A 19 -18.46 1.77 22.27
N PHE A 20 -19.35 2.12 23.20
CA PHE A 20 -19.43 1.60 24.57
C PHE A 20 -18.21 1.90 25.46
N SER A 21 -17.00 1.75 24.94
CA SER A 21 -15.76 2.07 25.65
C SER A 21 -14.65 2.45 24.67
N SER A 22 -13.62 3.16 25.15
CA SER A 22 -12.43 3.51 24.35
C SER A 22 -11.62 2.30 23.84
N ARG A 23 -11.92 1.10 24.33
CA ARG A 23 -11.32 -0.16 23.88
C ARG A 23 -11.94 -0.68 22.57
N LEU A 24 -13.20 -0.34 22.27
CA LEU A 24 -13.90 -0.74 21.05
C LEU A 24 -14.00 0.46 20.13
N LYS A 25 -13.19 0.50 19.11
CA LYS A 25 -13.13 1.58 18.11
C LYS A 25 -13.71 1.11 16.79
N TYR A 26 -14.16 2.04 15.98
CA TYR A 26 -14.58 1.78 14.61
C TYR A 26 -13.96 2.79 13.66
N LYS A 27 -13.85 2.41 12.40
CA LYS A 27 -13.46 3.28 11.30
C LYS A 27 -14.26 2.94 10.06
N ILE A 28 -14.83 3.98 9.45
CA ILE A 28 -15.46 3.92 8.13
C ILE A 28 -14.75 4.96 7.25
N GLU A 29 -14.29 4.55 6.06
CA GLU A 29 -13.70 5.44 5.07
C GLU A 29 -14.41 5.23 3.74
N LEU A 30 -14.99 6.30 3.20
CA LEU A 30 -15.66 6.32 1.90
C LEU A 30 -14.77 7.06 0.88
N GLY A 31 -14.59 6.47 -0.29
CA GLY A 31 -13.88 7.05 -1.41
C GLY A 31 -14.86 7.53 -2.47
N LEU A 32 -14.84 8.81 -2.79
CA LEU A 32 -15.80 9.46 -3.69
C LEU A 32 -15.19 9.87 -5.04
N SER A 33 -13.87 9.71 -5.20
CA SER A 33 -13.21 9.96 -6.49
C SER A 33 -13.35 8.77 -7.43
N ASN A 34 -13.30 9.03 -8.74
CA ASN A 34 -13.35 7.99 -9.77
C ASN A 34 -12.31 6.90 -9.54
N ARG A 35 -11.11 7.26 -9.06
CA ARG A 35 -10.03 6.32 -8.74
C ARG A 35 -10.40 5.36 -7.61
N ASP A 36 -11.15 5.85 -6.61
CA ASP A 36 -11.54 5.04 -5.45
C ASP A 36 -12.76 4.14 -5.76
N ILE A 37 -13.62 4.54 -6.71
CA ILE A 37 -14.86 3.81 -7.07
C ILE A 37 -14.65 2.83 -8.23
N SER A 38 -13.60 3.01 -9.05
CA SER A 38 -13.36 2.23 -10.26
C SER A 38 -13.25 0.71 -10.01
N GLY A 39 -13.36 -0.08 -11.06
CA GLY A 39 -13.14 -1.53 -11.02
C GLY A 39 -14.40 -2.35 -10.78
N ALA A 40 -15.54 -1.99 -11.43
CA ALA A 40 -16.71 -2.85 -11.46
C ALA A 40 -16.40 -4.18 -12.18
N ASN A 41 -16.79 -5.27 -11.56
CA ASN A 41 -16.72 -6.62 -12.11
C ASN A 41 -17.94 -7.42 -11.66
N VAL A 42 -18.09 -8.65 -12.16
CA VAL A 42 -19.26 -9.49 -11.83
C VAL A 42 -19.43 -9.75 -10.33
N TYR A 43 -18.34 -9.76 -9.56
CA TYR A 43 -18.33 -10.10 -8.14
C TYR A 43 -18.55 -8.90 -7.20
N ASN A 44 -18.54 -7.65 -7.72
CA ASN A 44 -18.74 -6.44 -6.91
C ASN A 44 -19.68 -5.40 -7.53
N ARG A 45 -20.32 -5.71 -8.68
CA ARG A 45 -21.20 -4.76 -9.38
C ARG A 45 -22.41 -4.31 -8.57
N ASN A 46 -22.88 -5.15 -7.67
CA ASN A 46 -24.04 -4.90 -6.81
C ASN A 46 -23.68 -4.35 -5.43
N THR A 47 -22.42 -3.95 -5.20
CA THR A 47 -21.95 -3.44 -3.92
C THR A 47 -21.71 -1.95 -3.94
N PRO A 48 -21.72 -1.28 -2.78
CA PRO A 48 -21.29 0.11 -2.63
C PRO A 48 -19.75 0.21 -2.72
N ARG A 49 -19.20 0.17 -3.94
CA ARG A 49 -17.76 0.15 -4.23
C ARG A 49 -16.97 1.35 -3.67
N TYR A 50 -17.66 2.38 -3.22
CA TYR A 50 -17.06 3.53 -2.54
C TYR A 50 -16.61 3.25 -1.10
N ILE A 51 -17.00 2.12 -0.48
CA ILE A 51 -16.51 1.75 0.84
C ILE A 51 -15.04 1.32 0.73
N LEU A 52 -14.15 2.08 1.35
CA LEU A 52 -12.72 1.75 1.44
C LEU A 52 -12.42 0.97 2.71
N ASP A 53 -12.78 1.49 3.86
CA ASP A 53 -12.65 0.81 5.15
C ASP A 53 -14.02 0.75 5.84
N ALA A 54 -14.32 -0.38 6.45
CA ALA A 54 -15.41 -0.60 7.39
C ALA A 54 -14.90 -1.64 8.40
N VAL A 55 -14.35 -1.18 9.53
CA VAL A 55 -13.62 -2.04 10.47
C VAL A 55 -13.92 -1.67 11.91
N VAL A 56 -14.11 -2.70 12.72
CA VAL A 56 -14.16 -2.62 14.18
C VAL A 56 -12.82 -3.06 14.74
N MET A 57 -12.31 -2.33 15.73
CA MET A 57 -11.00 -2.52 16.34
C MET A 57 -11.19 -2.66 17.85
N TRP A 58 -10.97 -3.85 18.37
CA TRP A 58 -11.17 -4.17 19.77
C TRP A 58 -9.85 -4.42 20.49
N ASN A 59 -9.49 -3.52 21.43
CA ASN A 59 -8.40 -3.77 22.36
C ASN A 59 -8.93 -4.67 23.49
N PHE A 60 -8.81 -5.98 23.31
CA PHE A 60 -9.38 -6.97 24.23
C PHE A 60 -8.47 -7.27 25.42
N HIS A 61 -7.15 -7.08 25.27
CA HIS A 61 -6.19 -7.33 26.33
C HIS A 61 -4.92 -6.49 26.17
N LYS A 62 -4.65 -5.60 27.13
CA LYS A 62 -3.39 -4.78 27.19
C LYS A 62 -2.98 -4.23 25.81
N ASN A 63 -1.95 -4.85 25.22
CA ASN A 63 -1.33 -4.45 23.95
C ASN A 63 -1.85 -5.25 22.74
N PHE A 64 -2.90 -6.06 22.92
CA PHE A 64 -3.51 -6.84 21.84
C PHE A 64 -4.77 -6.16 21.33
N GLU A 65 -4.85 -6.05 20.02
CA GLU A 65 -6.03 -5.57 19.30
C GLU A 65 -6.50 -6.60 18.27
N LEU A 66 -7.80 -6.85 18.25
CA LEU A 66 -8.46 -7.61 17.21
C LEU A 66 -9.22 -6.65 16.30
N TRP A 67 -8.92 -6.69 15.02
CA TRP A 67 -9.61 -5.91 14.00
C TRP A 67 -10.45 -6.85 13.15
N ALA A 68 -11.72 -6.52 12.91
CA ALA A 68 -12.63 -7.30 12.08
C ALA A 68 -13.36 -6.40 11.10
N GLY A 69 -13.37 -6.79 9.82
CA GLY A 69 -13.99 -6.05 8.73
C GLY A 69 -13.06 -5.76 7.57
N GLN A 70 -13.48 -4.85 6.70
CA GLN A 70 -12.71 -4.46 5.53
C GLN A 70 -11.75 -3.33 5.87
N THR A 71 -10.45 -3.55 5.69
CA THR A 71 -9.41 -2.52 5.89
C THR A 71 -8.12 -2.91 5.19
N LYS A 72 -7.10 -2.03 5.22
CA LYS A 72 -5.78 -2.33 4.68
C LYS A 72 -5.14 -3.52 5.39
N LEU A 73 -4.63 -4.46 4.61
CA LEU A 73 -3.77 -5.51 5.12
C LEU A 73 -2.43 -4.94 5.60
N PRO A 74 -1.73 -5.60 6.51
CA PRO A 74 -0.44 -5.15 7.02
C PRO A 74 0.69 -5.42 6.00
N GLY A 75 0.58 -4.80 4.83
CA GLY A 75 1.55 -4.89 3.73
C GLY A 75 2.75 -3.95 3.90
N ASN A 76 3.29 -3.45 2.77
CA ASN A 76 4.43 -2.53 2.74
C ASN A 76 4.11 -1.17 3.39
N ILE A 77 5.15 -0.51 3.91
CA ILE A 77 4.96 0.74 4.69
C ILE A 77 4.31 1.83 3.86
N GLU A 78 4.69 2.04 2.60
CA GLU A 78 4.12 3.09 1.77
C GLU A 78 2.61 2.89 1.54
N ARG A 79 2.14 1.62 1.51
CA ARG A 79 0.71 1.34 1.40
C ARG A 79 -0.04 1.57 2.70
N VAL A 80 0.54 1.18 3.83
CA VAL A 80 -0.06 1.36 5.16
C VAL A 80 -0.19 2.84 5.50
N VAL A 81 0.81 3.65 5.16
CA VAL A 81 0.76 5.12 5.28
C VAL A 81 -0.47 5.67 4.54
N SER A 82 -1.19 6.60 5.18
CA SER A 82 -2.30 7.29 4.55
C SER A 82 -1.84 8.08 3.32
N SER A 83 -2.68 8.12 2.28
CA SER A 83 -2.35 8.95 1.11
C SER A 83 -2.31 10.45 1.40
N ALA A 84 -2.98 10.90 2.46
CA ALA A 84 -2.90 12.27 2.94
C ALA A 84 -1.52 12.60 3.55
N ASN A 85 -0.76 11.58 3.97
CA ASN A 85 0.52 11.72 4.66
C ASN A 85 1.73 11.49 3.74
N LEU A 86 1.54 11.50 2.42
CA LEU A 86 2.61 11.34 1.45
C LEU A 86 3.38 12.65 1.24
N GLN A 87 4.67 12.54 0.92
CA GLN A 87 5.55 13.66 0.53
C GLN A 87 5.42 14.02 -0.95
N LEU A 88 5.14 13.03 -1.80
CA LEU A 88 4.91 13.18 -3.23
C LEU A 88 3.43 12.94 -3.55
N ILE A 89 2.97 13.45 -4.68
CA ILE A 89 1.55 13.37 -5.09
C ILE A 89 1.09 11.92 -5.21
N ASP A 90 1.98 11.04 -5.71
CA ASP A 90 1.68 9.62 -5.85
C ASP A 90 2.69 8.73 -5.14
N ARG A 91 2.23 7.51 -4.81
CA ARG A 91 3.09 6.42 -4.35
C ARG A 91 4.02 5.93 -5.46
N SER A 92 5.07 5.22 -5.06
CA SER A 92 6.06 4.61 -5.94
C SER A 92 5.50 3.59 -6.93
N LEU A 93 6.26 3.27 -7.96
CA LEU A 93 5.95 2.16 -8.87
C LEU A 93 5.99 0.82 -8.14
N LEU A 94 6.88 0.63 -7.13
CA LEU A 94 6.87 -0.55 -6.28
C LEU A 94 5.48 -0.75 -5.66
N ASN A 95 4.95 0.27 -4.99
CA ASN A 95 3.60 0.19 -4.43
C ASN A 95 2.53 -0.01 -5.51
N SER A 96 2.69 0.58 -6.70
CA SER A 96 1.73 0.42 -7.79
C SER A 96 1.64 -1.03 -8.29
N LYS A 97 2.75 -1.77 -8.32
CA LYS A 97 2.85 -3.10 -8.92
C LYS A 97 2.77 -4.24 -7.92
N PHE A 98 3.36 -4.08 -6.74
CA PHE A 98 3.55 -5.18 -5.77
C PHE A 98 2.74 -5.06 -4.48
N ASN A 99 2.10 -3.92 -4.20
CA ASN A 99 1.32 -3.78 -2.97
C ASN A 99 0.24 -4.86 -2.82
N ILE A 100 -0.08 -5.15 -1.57
CA ILE A 100 -1.35 -5.75 -1.15
C ILE A 100 -2.20 -4.63 -0.55
N ASP A 101 -3.51 -4.67 -0.75
CA ASP A 101 -4.36 -3.57 -0.32
C ASP A 101 -5.43 -4.03 0.69
N ARG A 102 -6.54 -3.34 0.68
CA ARG A 102 -7.69 -3.61 1.52
C ARG A 102 -8.36 -4.91 1.16
N ASP A 103 -8.77 -5.63 2.19
CA ASP A 103 -9.55 -6.83 2.06
C ASP A 103 -10.50 -6.98 3.26
N MET A 104 -11.49 -7.86 3.13
CA MET A 104 -12.38 -8.26 4.21
C MET A 104 -11.72 -9.38 5.01
N GLY A 105 -11.66 -9.23 6.33
CA GLY A 105 -11.05 -10.28 7.16
C GLY A 105 -10.87 -9.87 8.62
N ILE A 106 -9.98 -10.60 9.27
CA ILE A 106 -9.65 -10.43 10.68
C ILE A 106 -8.15 -10.16 10.79
N GLN A 107 -7.74 -9.25 11.68
CA GLN A 107 -6.34 -8.98 11.97
C GLN A 107 -6.11 -9.00 13.47
N LEU A 108 -5.12 -9.78 13.91
CA LEU A 108 -4.58 -9.71 15.27
C LEU A 108 -3.35 -8.81 15.26
N ARG A 109 -3.32 -7.85 16.16
CA ARG A 109 -2.22 -6.89 16.31
C ARG A 109 -1.73 -6.89 17.76
N HIS A 110 -0.43 -6.91 17.89
CA HIS A 110 0.24 -6.84 19.18
C HIS A 110 1.37 -5.80 19.11
N LYS A 111 1.67 -5.21 20.26
CA LYS A 111 2.79 -4.30 20.44
C LYS A 111 3.45 -4.58 21.77
N THR A 112 4.77 -4.73 21.77
CA THR A 112 5.50 -4.97 23.01
C THR A 112 6.78 -4.12 23.10
N LYS A 113 7.19 -3.84 24.33
CA LYS A 113 8.50 -3.26 24.64
C LYS A 113 9.45 -4.41 24.99
N LEU A 114 10.48 -4.59 24.15
CA LEU A 114 11.44 -5.69 24.30
C LEU A 114 12.52 -5.43 25.37
N GLY A 115 12.73 -4.16 25.75
CA GLY A 115 13.70 -3.70 26.71
C GLY A 115 14.38 -2.41 26.25
N GLY A 116 14.90 -1.61 27.20
CA GLY A 116 15.52 -0.32 26.88
C GLY A 116 14.61 0.57 26.03
N LYS A 117 15.06 0.91 24.82
CA LYS A 117 14.29 1.68 23.82
C LYS A 117 13.64 0.83 22.74
N TRP A 118 13.83 -0.48 22.75
CA TRP A 118 13.35 -1.39 21.70
C TRP A 118 11.87 -1.67 21.85
N PHE A 119 11.15 -1.55 20.73
CA PHE A 119 9.76 -1.97 20.59
C PHE A 119 9.62 -2.90 19.39
N SER A 120 8.67 -3.84 19.48
CA SER A 120 8.18 -4.61 18.34
C SER A 120 6.68 -4.41 18.17
N ARG A 121 6.21 -4.62 16.93
CA ARG A 121 4.79 -4.65 16.57
C ARG A 121 4.58 -5.82 15.65
N GLU A 122 3.77 -6.75 16.06
CA GLU A 122 3.39 -7.95 15.33
C GLU A 122 1.96 -7.78 14.81
N LYS A 123 1.75 -8.13 13.55
CA LYS A 123 0.44 -8.06 12.90
C LYS A 123 0.25 -9.31 12.06
N PHE A 124 -0.88 -9.96 12.26
CA PHE A 124 -1.28 -11.12 11.48
C PHE A 124 -2.69 -10.89 10.96
N SER A 125 -2.97 -11.26 9.71
CA SER A 125 -4.31 -11.19 9.13
C SER A 125 -4.67 -12.45 8.36
N ILE A 126 -5.95 -12.78 8.40
CA ILE A 126 -6.62 -13.74 7.54
C ILE A 126 -7.71 -12.97 6.81
N SER A 127 -7.71 -13.00 5.49
CA SER A 127 -8.67 -12.28 4.66
C SER A 127 -9.13 -13.10 3.46
N GLN A 128 -10.15 -12.61 2.74
CA GLN A 128 -10.76 -13.35 1.64
C GLN A 128 -9.78 -13.62 0.48
N GLY A 129 -8.90 -12.66 0.15
CA GLY A 129 -7.91 -12.82 -0.93
C GLY A 129 -8.27 -12.13 -2.25
N GLU A 130 -9.51 -11.68 -2.42
CA GLU A 130 -9.98 -11.03 -3.66
C GLU A 130 -10.05 -9.50 -3.56
N GLY A 131 -9.72 -8.95 -2.39
CA GLY A 131 -9.75 -7.52 -2.15
C GLY A 131 -11.13 -7.02 -1.71
N ARG A 132 -11.32 -5.73 -1.75
CA ARG A 132 -12.48 -5.06 -1.14
C ARG A 132 -13.77 -5.22 -1.92
N ASN A 133 -14.89 -5.16 -1.17
CA ASN A 133 -16.25 -5.07 -1.69
C ASN A 133 -16.70 -6.29 -2.52
N ILE A 134 -16.13 -7.45 -2.25
CA ILE A 134 -16.55 -8.72 -2.84
C ILE A 134 -17.70 -9.28 -2.01
N THR A 135 -18.79 -9.64 -2.69
CA THR A 135 -20.02 -10.16 -2.05
C THR A 135 -20.25 -11.65 -2.29
N GLU A 136 -19.51 -12.22 -3.20
CA GLU A 136 -19.52 -13.65 -3.46
C GLU A 136 -18.65 -14.35 -2.43
N GLY A 137 -19.04 -15.51 -1.95
CA GLY A 137 -18.24 -16.29 -1.01
C GLY A 137 -16.99 -16.83 -1.72
N ASN A 138 -15.88 -16.77 -1.04
CA ASN A 138 -14.57 -17.36 -1.33
C ASN A 138 -14.37 -17.85 -2.78
N ILE A 139 -14.08 -16.91 -3.69
CA ILE A 139 -13.94 -17.18 -5.13
C ILE A 139 -12.64 -17.95 -5.41
N GLY A 140 -11.63 -17.74 -4.56
CA GLY A 140 -10.36 -18.46 -4.55
C GLY A 140 -10.10 -19.06 -3.17
N GLY A 141 -8.90 -18.88 -2.62
CA GLY A 141 -8.54 -19.29 -1.27
C GLY A 141 -8.44 -18.11 -0.31
N LEU A 142 -7.98 -18.36 0.90
CA LEU A 142 -7.75 -17.31 1.89
C LEU A 142 -6.35 -16.70 1.73
N GLN A 143 -6.24 -15.43 2.07
CA GLN A 143 -4.98 -14.70 2.15
C GLN A 143 -4.51 -14.58 3.59
N TYR A 144 -3.24 -14.88 3.83
CA TYR A 144 -2.57 -14.81 5.13
C TYR A 144 -1.43 -13.80 5.03
N THR A 145 -1.45 -12.77 5.87
CA THR A 145 -0.39 -11.76 5.90
C THR A 145 0.17 -11.63 7.30
N SER A 146 1.48 -11.76 7.43
CA SER A 146 2.22 -11.57 8.68
C SER A 146 3.19 -10.43 8.54
N ARG A 147 3.21 -9.48 9.50
CA ARG A 147 4.14 -8.36 9.52
C ARG A 147 4.75 -8.17 10.90
N LEU A 148 6.08 -8.04 10.91
CA LEU A 148 6.87 -7.63 12.07
C LEU A 148 7.46 -6.24 11.82
N GLU A 149 7.35 -5.35 12.80
CA GLU A 149 8.02 -4.05 12.82
C GLU A 149 8.91 -3.96 14.06
N LEU A 150 10.18 -3.60 13.88
CA LEU A 150 11.15 -3.38 14.94
C LEU A 150 11.53 -1.89 15.01
N LEU A 151 11.49 -1.31 16.21
CA LEU A 151 11.82 0.08 16.48
C LEU A 151 12.97 0.14 17.51
N PRO A 152 14.23 0.07 17.07
CA PRO A 152 15.38 -0.04 17.98
C PRO A 152 15.68 1.22 18.78
N PHE A 153 15.26 2.39 18.31
CA PHE A 153 15.50 3.68 18.97
C PHE A 153 14.24 4.29 19.61
N GLY A 154 13.26 3.45 19.91
CA GLY A 154 11.98 3.87 20.47
C GLY A 154 10.98 4.32 19.40
N GLU A 155 9.80 4.66 19.87
CA GLU A 155 8.73 5.12 19.00
C GLU A 155 9.02 6.51 18.43
N PHE A 156 8.50 6.76 17.24
CA PHE A 156 8.51 8.09 16.63
C PHE A 156 7.52 9.02 17.32
N SER A 157 7.84 10.30 17.38
CA SER A 157 6.96 11.33 17.88
C SER A 157 5.64 11.33 17.08
N SER A 158 4.49 11.25 17.78
CA SER A 158 3.16 11.29 17.19
C SER A 158 2.94 10.21 16.10
N LYS A 159 3.48 9.00 16.27
CA LYS A 159 3.43 7.92 15.28
C LYS A 159 4.03 8.32 13.93
N GLY A 160 5.13 9.05 13.96
CA GLY A 160 5.77 9.63 12.79
C GLY A 160 6.22 8.60 11.74
N ASP A 161 6.39 7.34 12.09
CA ASP A 161 6.64 6.24 11.16
C ASP A 161 5.50 6.01 10.13
N TYR A 162 4.26 6.44 10.45
CA TYR A 162 3.11 6.40 9.54
C TYR A 162 2.81 7.73 8.83
N PHE A 163 3.75 8.65 8.89
CA PHE A 163 3.73 9.89 8.13
C PHE A 163 5.03 9.98 7.33
N GLN A 164 4.97 10.34 6.07
CA GLN A 164 6.20 10.61 5.32
C GLN A 164 6.77 11.99 5.72
N GLY A 165 8.09 12.18 5.53
CA GLY A 165 8.79 13.36 5.98
C GLY A 165 9.01 13.43 7.50
N ASP A 166 9.95 14.27 7.93
CA ASP A 166 10.23 14.49 9.35
C ASP A 166 9.68 15.84 9.82
N LEU A 167 8.33 16.01 9.75
CA LEU A 167 7.67 17.25 10.15
C LEU A 167 7.81 17.54 11.66
N LYS A 168 8.07 16.52 12.47
CA LYS A 168 8.29 16.64 13.92
C LYS A 168 9.73 16.99 14.27
N ARG A 169 10.65 16.95 13.27
CA ARG A 169 12.08 17.23 13.45
C ARG A 169 12.64 16.42 14.61
N GLU A 170 12.58 15.08 14.48
CA GLU A 170 13.03 14.15 15.52
C GLU A 170 14.42 14.52 16.04
N LYS A 171 14.52 14.85 17.32
CA LYS A 171 15.78 15.31 17.94
C LYS A 171 16.81 14.21 18.14
N SER A 172 16.39 12.96 18.05
CA SER A 172 17.25 11.78 18.08
C SER A 172 16.90 10.88 16.92
N ILE A 173 17.84 10.06 16.48
CA ILE A 173 17.58 9.07 15.42
C ILE A 173 16.41 8.19 15.82
N LYS A 174 15.44 8.07 14.92
CA LYS A 174 14.33 7.13 15.00
C LYS A 174 14.39 6.22 13.79
N ALA A 175 14.20 4.93 14.00
CA ALA A 175 14.15 3.96 12.92
C ALA A 175 13.06 2.92 13.17
N MET A 176 12.44 2.48 12.09
CA MET A 176 11.55 1.33 12.05
C MET A 176 11.99 0.45 10.89
N PHE A 177 12.10 -0.85 11.13
CA PHE A 177 12.37 -1.88 10.12
C PHE A 177 11.17 -2.84 10.08
N GLY A 178 10.63 -3.06 8.91
CA GLY A 178 9.47 -3.90 8.67
C GLY A 178 9.81 -5.12 7.80
N PHE A 179 9.28 -6.27 8.16
CA PHE A 179 9.25 -7.48 7.35
C PHE A 179 7.80 -7.92 7.20
N THR A 180 7.36 -8.17 5.97
CA THR A 180 6.05 -8.75 5.69
C THR A 180 6.18 -9.99 4.83
N TYR A 181 5.51 -11.06 5.21
CA TYR A 181 5.26 -12.24 4.39
C TYR A 181 3.77 -12.38 4.16
N ASP A 182 3.40 -12.48 2.89
CA ASP A 182 2.02 -12.63 2.43
C ASP A 182 1.90 -13.86 1.53
N ILE A 183 0.88 -14.66 1.76
CA ILE A 183 0.49 -15.75 0.87
C ILE A 183 -1.01 -15.68 0.61
N ASN A 184 -1.39 -15.56 -0.65
CA ASN A 184 -2.75 -15.69 -1.12
C ASN A 184 -2.89 -17.06 -1.76
N LYS A 185 -3.61 -17.94 -1.05
CA LYS A 185 -3.83 -19.33 -1.50
C LYS A 185 -4.89 -19.33 -2.59
N ASN A 186 -4.66 -20.11 -3.66
CA ASN A 186 -5.57 -20.19 -4.80
C ASN A 186 -6.02 -18.81 -5.29
N ALA A 187 -5.08 -17.87 -5.40
CA ALA A 187 -5.37 -16.52 -5.83
C ALA A 187 -5.89 -16.50 -7.26
N VAL A 188 -6.97 -15.80 -7.48
CA VAL A 188 -7.66 -15.67 -8.78
C VAL A 188 -7.36 -14.37 -9.52
N LYS A 189 -6.51 -13.51 -8.90
CA LYS A 189 -6.15 -12.21 -9.46
C LYS A 189 -4.66 -12.09 -9.74
N SER A 190 -4.32 -11.35 -10.77
CA SER A 190 -2.95 -11.22 -11.28
C SER A 190 -1.94 -10.55 -10.33
N ARG A 191 -2.39 -9.90 -9.24
CA ARG A 191 -1.54 -9.20 -8.26
C ARG A 191 -1.96 -9.51 -6.82
N SER A 192 -2.09 -10.80 -6.47
CA SER A 192 -2.62 -11.25 -5.18
C SER A 192 -4.08 -10.80 -5.02
N ASN A 193 -4.44 -10.01 -4.00
CA ASN A 193 -5.81 -9.50 -3.82
C ASN A 193 -6.16 -8.31 -4.73
N MET A 194 -5.32 -7.99 -5.70
CA MET A 194 -5.47 -6.87 -6.64
C MET A 194 -5.26 -7.30 -8.09
N GLY A 195 -5.47 -6.39 -9.01
CA GLY A 195 -5.32 -6.64 -10.45
C GLY A 195 -6.60 -7.17 -11.07
N SER A 196 -6.46 -7.71 -12.27
CA SER A 196 -7.56 -8.32 -13.03
C SER A 196 -7.74 -9.78 -12.63
N TYR A 197 -8.96 -10.28 -12.71
CA TYR A 197 -9.22 -11.72 -12.60
C TYR A 197 -8.56 -12.46 -13.75
N MET A 198 -8.01 -13.62 -13.48
CA MET A 198 -7.41 -14.52 -14.47
C MET A 198 -8.48 -15.49 -14.97
N THR A 199 -9.29 -15.00 -15.93
CA THR A 199 -10.43 -15.74 -16.48
C THR A 199 -9.99 -16.76 -17.51
N GLN A 200 -10.66 -17.91 -17.52
CA GLN A 200 -10.55 -18.96 -18.52
C GLN A 200 -11.62 -18.80 -19.61
N SER A 201 -11.45 -19.42 -20.75
CA SER A 201 -12.39 -19.32 -21.89
C SER A 201 -13.78 -19.90 -21.58
N SER A 202 -13.87 -20.84 -20.65
CA SER A 202 -15.12 -21.40 -20.12
C SER A 202 -15.91 -20.44 -19.23
N GLY A 203 -15.28 -19.33 -18.80
CA GLY A 203 -15.80 -18.41 -17.78
C GLY A 203 -15.37 -18.74 -16.35
N GLY A 204 -14.62 -19.83 -16.15
CA GLY A 204 -13.96 -20.16 -14.88
C GLY A 204 -12.82 -19.22 -14.55
N LEU A 205 -12.21 -19.40 -13.40
CA LEU A 205 -11.06 -18.64 -12.93
C LEU A 205 -9.85 -19.56 -12.75
N PHE A 206 -8.72 -19.11 -13.27
CA PHE A 206 -7.46 -19.75 -12.98
C PHE A 206 -7.00 -19.39 -11.56
N GLU A 207 -6.57 -20.39 -10.80
CA GLU A 207 -6.13 -20.29 -9.42
C GLU A 207 -4.64 -20.65 -9.29
N THR A 208 -3.91 -19.87 -8.49
CA THR A 208 -2.51 -20.16 -8.17
C THR A 208 -2.13 -19.55 -6.81
N ASP A 209 -1.22 -20.19 -6.09
CA ASP A 209 -0.67 -19.60 -4.87
C ASP A 209 0.27 -18.45 -5.22
N ILE A 210 0.01 -17.27 -4.65
CA ILE A 210 0.85 -16.09 -4.82
C ILE A 210 1.48 -15.71 -3.50
N ARG A 211 2.82 -15.60 -3.47
CA ARG A 211 3.59 -15.18 -2.29
C ARG A 211 4.24 -13.84 -2.54
N THR A 212 4.12 -12.93 -1.58
CA THR A 212 4.77 -11.61 -1.64
C THR A 212 5.55 -11.35 -0.36
N ILE A 213 6.80 -10.93 -0.50
CA ILE A 213 7.67 -10.52 0.61
C ILE A 213 7.90 -9.02 0.48
N PHE A 214 7.82 -8.30 1.61
CA PHE A 214 8.27 -6.93 1.71
C PHE A 214 9.30 -6.78 2.81
N LEU A 215 10.36 -6.03 2.51
CA LEU A 215 11.28 -5.48 3.48
C LEU A 215 11.16 -3.96 3.37
N ASP A 216 10.96 -3.29 4.48
CA ASP A 216 10.88 -1.84 4.47
C ASP A 216 11.53 -1.21 5.69
N GLY A 217 11.88 0.06 5.57
CA GLY A 217 12.46 0.82 6.67
C GLY A 217 12.20 2.31 6.55
N VAL A 218 12.07 2.94 7.70
CA VAL A 218 11.94 4.40 7.85
C VAL A 218 12.96 4.87 8.86
N ILE A 219 13.75 5.87 8.49
CA ILE A 219 14.71 6.53 9.39
C ILE A 219 14.43 8.03 9.38
N LYS A 220 14.37 8.64 10.57
CA LYS A 220 14.19 10.10 10.71
C LYS A 220 15.15 10.68 11.73
N TYR A 221 15.68 11.85 11.40
CA TYR A 221 16.52 12.61 12.29
C TYR A 221 16.64 14.07 11.82
N ASN A 222 16.35 15.01 12.70
CA ASN A 222 16.61 16.43 12.52
C ASN A 222 16.20 16.98 11.14
N SER A 223 14.94 16.79 10.77
CA SER A 223 14.36 17.18 9.46
C SER A 223 14.69 16.26 8.29
N PHE A 224 15.60 15.32 8.43
CA PHE A 224 15.90 14.32 7.42
C PHE A 224 14.97 13.13 7.57
N ALA A 225 14.44 12.62 6.46
CA ALA A 225 13.69 11.38 6.42
C ALA A 225 14.16 10.51 5.26
N LEU A 226 14.33 9.21 5.54
CA LEU A 226 14.66 8.19 4.55
C LEU A 226 13.65 7.06 4.66
N THR A 227 13.13 6.61 3.53
CA THR A 227 12.28 5.41 3.43
C THR A 227 12.84 4.51 2.35
N GLY A 228 13.04 3.25 2.68
CA GLY A 228 13.45 2.21 1.74
C GLY A 228 12.43 1.07 1.75
N GLU A 229 12.15 0.52 0.58
CA GLU A 229 11.28 -0.65 0.43
C GLU A 229 11.85 -1.60 -0.63
N TYR A 230 11.74 -2.88 -0.36
CA TYR A 230 11.96 -3.97 -1.31
C TYR A 230 10.71 -4.84 -1.33
N ALA A 231 10.31 -5.27 -2.51
CA ALA A 231 9.22 -6.22 -2.70
C ALA A 231 9.67 -7.35 -3.64
N ASN A 232 9.22 -8.56 -3.34
CA ASN A 232 9.37 -9.71 -4.25
C ASN A 232 8.06 -10.48 -4.28
N ARG A 233 7.56 -10.76 -5.48
CA ARG A 233 6.36 -11.59 -5.69
C ARG A 233 6.68 -12.77 -6.56
N ALA A 234 6.26 -13.96 -6.10
CA ALA A 234 6.33 -15.22 -6.81
C ALA A 234 4.95 -15.90 -6.84
N ALA A 235 4.73 -16.77 -7.81
CA ALA A 235 3.57 -17.64 -7.89
C ALA A 235 4.01 -19.05 -8.24
N ASP A 236 3.23 -20.05 -7.87
CA ASP A 236 3.51 -21.44 -8.24
C ASP A 236 3.35 -21.62 -9.75
N GLN A 237 2.35 -20.97 -10.35
CA GLN A 237 2.18 -20.86 -11.79
C GLN A 237 1.98 -19.39 -12.17
N ILE A 238 2.87 -18.85 -13.01
CA ILE A 238 2.85 -17.43 -13.42
C ILE A 238 1.92 -17.19 -14.61
N GLU A 239 1.95 -18.02 -15.62
CA GLU A 239 1.05 -17.94 -16.78
C GLU A 239 -0.25 -18.69 -16.44
N ALA A 240 -1.38 -18.00 -16.53
CA ALA A 240 -2.68 -18.61 -16.31
C ALA A 240 -3.01 -19.62 -17.43
N LEU A 241 -3.48 -20.78 -17.02
CA LEU A 241 -3.83 -21.89 -17.94
C LEU A 241 -5.34 -22.03 -18.05
N GLU A 242 -5.76 -22.56 -19.19
CA GLU A 242 -7.12 -23.03 -19.42
C GLU A 242 -7.40 -24.31 -18.60
N GLU A 243 -8.64 -24.77 -18.58
CA GLU A 243 -9.06 -25.98 -17.86
C GLU A 243 -8.32 -27.26 -18.29
N ASP A 244 -7.79 -27.30 -19.51
CA ASP A 244 -6.97 -28.42 -20.02
C ASP A 244 -5.59 -28.51 -19.31
N GLY A 245 -5.23 -27.51 -18.48
CA GLY A 245 -3.98 -27.40 -17.78
C GLY A 245 -2.75 -27.20 -18.69
N ARG A 246 -2.93 -26.89 -19.95
CA ARG A 246 -1.87 -26.76 -20.98
C ARG A 246 -1.97 -25.47 -21.79
N SER A 247 -3.14 -25.15 -22.29
CA SER A 247 -3.38 -23.94 -23.08
C SER A 247 -3.29 -22.70 -22.20
N LYS A 248 -2.72 -21.60 -22.73
CA LYS A 248 -2.54 -20.35 -21.97
C LYS A 248 -3.72 -19.43 -22.22
N THR A 249 -4.29 -18.85 -21.14
CA THR A 249 -5.36 -17.83 -21.23
C THR A 249 -4.85 -16.47 -21.74
N GLY A 250 -3.55 -16.22 -21.68
CA GLY A 250 -2.92 -14.93 -21.92
C GLY A 250 -2.80 -14.04 -20.67
N ALA A 251 -3.49 -14.37 -19.57
CA ALA A 251 -3.31 -13.68 -18.31
C ALA A 251 -2.04 -14.16 -17.57
N VAL A 252 -1.41 -13.26 -16.81
CA VAL A 252 -0.18 -13.58 -16.06
C VAL A 252 -0.24 -12.98 -14.67
N VAL A 253 0.36 -13.69 -13.71
CA VAL A 253 0.66 -13.12 -12.40
C VAL A 253 1.80 -12.10 -12.55
N VAL A 254 1.63 -10.90 -12.00
CA VAL A 254 2.66 -9.86 -11.97
C VAL A 254 3.72 -10.26 -10.95
N ALA A 255 4.66 -11.10 -11.38
CA ALA A 255 5.77 -11.64 -10.58
C ALA A 255 7.07 -10.90 -10.91
N GLY A 256 7.96 -10.82 -9.91
CA GLY A 256 9.24 -10.11 -10.03
C GLY A 256 9.65 -9.46 -8.73
N SER A 257 10.51 -8.45 -8.82
CA SER A 257 10.98 -7.69 -7.65
C SER A 257 10.96 -6.19 -7.90
N ALA A 258 11.01 -5.40 -6.84
CA ALA A 258 11.11 -3.97 -6.93
C ALA A 258 11.85 -3.37 -5.73
N ILE A 259 12.54 -2.26 -5.98
CA ILE A 259 13.17 -1.44 -4.95
C ILE A 259 12.62 -0.03 -5.05
N ASN A 260 12.36 0.60 -3.91
CA ASN A 260 12.00 2.00 -3.80
C ASN A 260 12.83 2.66 -2.70
N LEU A 261 13.53 3.73 -3.04
CA LEU A 261 14.31 4.55 -2.10
C LEU A 261 13.83 5.99 -2.19
N GLN A 262 13.47 6.59 -1.07
CA GLN A 262 12.97 7.97 -0.99
C GLN A 262 13.64 8.69 0.16
N GLY A 263 14.38 9.75 -0.15
CA GLY A 263 15.02 10.63 0.82
C GLY A 263 14.45 12.03 0.75
N SER A 264 14.38 12.72 1.89
CA SER A 264 13.93 14.10 1.95
C SER A 264 14.59 14.91 3.04
N TYR A 265 14.53 16.21 2.87
CA TYR A 265 14.97 17.18 3.87
C TYR A 265 13.97 18.33 4.01
N LEU A 266 13.52 18.57 5.24
CA LEU A 266 12.57 19.62 5.59
C LEU A 266 13.35 20.90 5.99
N LEU A 267 13.34 21.87 5.10
CA LEU A 267 13.94 23.20 5.30
C LEU A 267 13.20 24.01 6.35
N LYS A 268 13.80 25.12 6.80
CA LYS A 268 13.10 26.11 7.61
C LYS A 268 11.86 26.62 6.85
N GLY A 269 10.79 26.94 7.58
CA GLY A 269 9.53 27.36 6.97
C GLY A 269 8.70 26.22 6.36
N ASN A 270 8.99 24.95 6.72
CA ASN A 270 8.20 23.80 6.32
C ASN A 270 8.10 23.59 4.79
N LEU A 271 9.17 23.87 4.09
CA LEU A 271 9.39 23.49 2.69
C LEU A 271 10.24 22.23 2.67
N GLU A 272 9.79 21.17 2.03
CA GLU A 272 10.49 19.89 1.95
C GLU A 272 10.88 19.59 0.52
N MET A 273 12.11 19.15 0.33
CA MET A 273 12.62 18.63 -0.94
C MET A 273 12.72 17.11 -0.82
N THR A 274 12.23 16.40 -1.81
CA THR A 274 12.16 14.93 -1.83
C THR A 274 12.71 14.39 -3.13
N LEU A 275 13.55 13.37 -3.04
CA LEU A 275 14.03 12.58 -4.17
C LEU A 275 13.61 11.13 -3.97
N ARG A 276 13.10 10.50 -5.03
CA ARG A 276 12.73 9.08 -5.04
C ARG A 276 13.30 8.38 -6.27
N TYR A 277 13.87 7.23 -6.05
CA TYR A 277 14.26 6.27 -7.09
C TYR A 277 13.45 4.97 -6.90
N THR A 278 12.87 4.47 -7.98
CA THR A 278 12.17 3.19 -8.00
C THR A 278 12.63 2.37 -9.19
N ASN A 279 12.97 1.11 -8.97
CA ASN A 279 13.24 0.11 -10.00
C ASN A 279 12.26 -1.06 -9.82
N VAL A 280 11.70 -1.55 -10.92
CA VAL A 280 10.78 -2.68 -10.97
C VAL A 280 11.28 -3.62 -12.05
N ASP A 281 11.66 -4.82 -11.63
CA ASP A 281 12.17 -5.88 -12.49
C ASP A 281 11.13 -7.03 -12.52
N PHE A 282 10.47 -7.23 -13.65
CA PHE A 282 9.51 -8.31 -13.80
C PHE A 282 10.21 -9.61 -14.21
N LYS A 283 9.63 -10.75 -13.85
CA LYS A 283 10.10 -12.02 -14.38
C LYS A 283 9.86 -12.06 -15.89
N GLU A 284 10.84 -12.51 -16.66
CA GLU A 284 10.80 -12.56 -18.12
C GLU A 284 9.53 -13.27 -18.67
N ILE A 285 9.12 -14.37 -18.01
CA ILE A 285 7.93 -15.12 -18.35
C ILE A 285 6.64 -14.29 -18.35
N THR A 286 6.61 -13.16 -17.59
CA THR A 286 5.45 -12.26 -17.56
C THR A 286 5.32 -11.42 -18.83
N ARG A 287 6.40 -11.27 -19.62
CA ARG A 287 6.51 -10.39 -20.79
C ARG A 287 6.18 -8.92 -20.51
N LEU A 288 6.24 -8.52 -19.24
CA LEU A 288 6.08 -7.12 -18.83
C LEU A 288 7.43 -6.39 -18.95
N SER A 289 7.37 -5.14 -19.39
CA SER A 289 8.58 -4.28 -19.45
C SER A 289 8.99 -3.79 -18.08
N ASP A 290 10.27 -3.91 -17.75
CA ASP A 290 10.85 -3.35 -16.54
C ASP A 290 10.70 -1.83 -16.51
N LEU A 291 10.60 -1.27 -15.31
CA LEU A 291 10.30 0.14 -15.11
C LEU A 291 11.34 0.76 -14.17
N LYS A 292 11.90 1.90 -14.57
CA LYS A 292 12.74 2.74 -13.71
C LYS A 292 12.16 4.13 -13.63
N GLN A 293 12.07 4.68 -12.42
CA GLN A 293 11.54 6.02 -12.21
C GLN A 293 12.39 6.81 -11.23
N ILE A 294 12.72 8.03 -11.60
CA ILE A 294 13.28 9.04 -10.71
C ILE A 294 12.21 10.12 -10.56
N THR A 295 11.92 10.52 -9.33
CA THR A 295 10.97 11.59 -9.03
C THR A 295 11.64 12.61 -8.12
N PHE A 296 11.64 13.86 -8.51
CA PHE A 296 11.97 14.99 -7.64
C PHE A 296 10.69 15.72 -7.28
N GLY A 297 10.50 16.08 -6.01
CA GLY A 297 9.34 16.78 -5.53
C GLY A 297 9.64 17.83 -4.49
N VAL A 298 8.73 18.79 -4.40
CA VAL A 298 8.76 19.87 -3.42
C VAL A 298 7.37 19.92 -2.77
N SER A 299 7.35 19.94 -1.43
CA SER A 299 6.10 20.03 -0.64
C SER A 299 6.18 21.18 0.34
N LYS A 300 5.24 22.10 0.28
CA LYS A 300 5.06 23.18 1.25
C LYS A 300 3.94 22.79 2.21
N TYR A 301 4.30 22.59 3.47
CA TYR A 301 3.35 22.29 4.52
C TYR A 301 2.88 23.58 5.19
N ILE A 302 1.59 23.89 5.03
CA ILE A 302 0.93 25.08 5.61
C ILE A 302 0.43 24.73 7.01
N MET A 303 -0.29 23.61 7.15
CA MET A 303 -0.76 23.06 8.41
C MET A 303 -0.35 21.57 8.53
N GLY A 304 0.96 21.31 8.47
CA GLY A 304 1.45 19.93 8.41
C GLY A 304 0.89 19.19 7.19
N HIS A 305 0.54 17.93 7.38
CA HIS A 305 -0.11 17.15 6.31
C HIS A 305 -1.57 17.54 6.07
N SER A 306 -2.21 18.29 6.97
CA SER A 306 -3.63 18.68 6.84
C SER A 306 -3.88 19.68 5.73
N LEU A 307 -2.91 20.55 5.47
CA LEU A 307 -2.96 21.47 4.32
C LEU A 307 -1.55 21.62 3.76
N LYS A 308 -1.36 21.16 2.55
CA LYS A 308 -0.08 21.25 1.82
C LYS A 308 -0.27 21.47 0.34
N VAL A 309 0.71 22.12 -0.27
CA VAL A 309 0.85 22.26 -1.71
C VAL A 309 2.06 21.45 -2.15
N GLN A 310 1.93 20.69 -3.22
CA GLN A 310 2.96 19.79 -3.72
C GLN A 310 3.18 19.99 -5.21
N ALA A 311 4.43 19.86 -5.64
CA ALA A 311 4.78 19.72 -7.05
C ALA A 311 5.83 18.62 -7.19
N ASP A 312 5.71 17.80 -8.23
CA ASP A 312 6.74 16.79 -8.55
C ASP A 312 6.96 16.65 -10.06
N ILE A 313 8.17 16.26 -10.42
CA ILE A 313 8.55 15.86 -11.76
C ILE A 313 9.09 14.44 -11.71
N SER A 314 8.59 13.59 -12.59
CA SER A 314 8.97 12.17 -12.68
C SER A 314 9.49 11.87 -14.08
N PHE A 315 10.62 11.19 -14.13
CA PHE A 315 11.22 10.63 -15.34
C PHE A 315 11.02 9.12 -15.28
N LEU A 316 10.21 8.60 -16.19
CA LEU A 316 9.90 7.17 -16.30
C LEU A 316 10.57 6.60 -17.54
N ASN A 317 11.44 5.64 -17.32
CA ASN A 317 11.99 4.77 -18.36
C ASN A 317 11.33 3.39 -18.25
N ALA A 318 10.84 2.88 -19.37
CA ALA A 318 10.33 1.54 -19.49
C ALA A 318 11.05 0.86 -20.64
N ASN A 319 11.69 -0.28 -20.39
CA ASN A 319 12.42 -1.03 -21.42
C ASN A 319 11.51 -1.30 -22.64
N GLY A 320 11.95 -0.81 -23.82
CA GLY A 320 11.20 -0.97 -25.07
C GLY A 320 10.08 0.05 -25.32
N ILE A 321 9.91 1.07 -24.44
CA ILE A 321 8.92 2.14 -24.58
C ILE A 321 9.65 3.48 -24.48
N LYS A 322 9.14 4.51 -25.19
CA LYS A 322 9.69 5.87 -25.13
C LYS A 322 9.64 6.43 -23.72
N ASP A 323 10.72 7.06 -23.28
CA ASP A 323 10.80 7.75 -21.99
C ASP A 323 9.69 8.79 -21.84
N ASN A 324 9.07 8.80 -20.66
CA ASN A 324 8.01 9.72 -20.33
C ASN A 324 8.43 10.66 -19.20
N VAL A 325 8.11 11.93 -19.35
CA VAL A 325 8.26 12.94 -18.31
C VAL A 325 6.87 13.36 -17.85
N LEU A 326 6.64 13.31 -16.55
CA LEU A 326 5.38 13.68 -15.95
C LEU A 326 5.62 14.78 -14.91
N PHE A 327 5.03 15.95 -15.15
CA PHE A 327 4.99 17.05 -14.19
C PHE A 327 3.60 17.11 -13.54
N ARG A 328 3.58 17.25 -12.23
CA ARG A 328 2.33 17.32 -11.46
C ARG A 328 2.41 18.42 -10.41
N THR A 329 1.29 19.09 -10.20
CA THR A 329 1.06 19.98 -9.08
C THR A 329 -0.26 19.62 -8.41
N GLY A 330 -0.39 19.90 -7.13
CA GLY A 330 -1.62 19.65 -6.41
C GLY A 330 -1.63 20.24 -5.01
N PHE A 331 -2.77 20.31 -4.44
CA PHE A 331 -2.95 20.60 -3.01
C PHE A 331 -3.71 19.48 -2.34
N ASP A 332 -3.41 19.26 -1.10
CA ASP A 332 -4.07 18.27 -0.24
C ASP A 332 -4.65 18.99 0.97
N LEU A 333 -5.95 18.81 1.20
CA LEU A 333 -6.66 19.37 2.33
C LEU A 333 -7.40 18.26 3.06
N HIS A 334 -7.18 18.16 4.36
CA HIS A 334 -8.00 17.31 5.23
C HIS A 334 -8.16 17.90 6.63
N PHE A 335 -9.29 17.65 7.24
CA PHE A 335 -9.73 18.17 8.54
C PHE A 335 -10.43 17.07 9.35
#